data_1a15dda3a149804d177812d826a53de6
#
_entry.id   1a15dda3a149804d177812d826a53de6
#
_cell.length_a   1.000
_cell.length_b   1.000
_cell.length_c   1.000
_cell.angle_alpha   90.00
_cell.angle_beta   90.00
_cell.angle_gamma   90.00
#
_symmetry.space_group_name_H-M   'P 1'
#
loop_
_entity.id
_entity.type
_entity.pdbx_description
1 polymer ?
#
loop_
_entity_poly.entity_id
_entity_poly.type
_entity_poly.pdbx_seq_one_letter_code
_entity_poly.pdbx_strand_id
1 'polypeptide(L)'
;MGAYYPRLLMNVVEALEQIRKDAAPLARAFEDAGHSLYAVGGSVRDALLGVTRTGEDYEIDFTTDARPDDIAHLMGPLCGTLWEQGRSFGTLGGIVKDGQYKAEITTFRSEEYVDHSRKPTVSFGDSLEVDLSRRDFTINAMALDVINGALHDPFGGISDLTARRLRMPHDPERLFSDDPLRMMRAARFAARFHLEIDPLIISAATTLADRLAIVSAERIQGELNLLMVTEVPSEGLQFIVDTGLAQHFLPELPGLALEQDPIHHHKDVLAHTLAVVDKASPQLVLRLAALFHDVGKPRTRQFTPNGVTFHHHEVVGARMTRKRMEALKYSQDLTDDVSTLVDLHLRFHTYKMGWSDSAVRRYVRDAGHLLDELNELTRCDCTTRNARKAATLAKRMDELERRIEELRAAEDMSKMRPVLDGNDVMTILSVAPGRVIGEALGFLMEIRLNEGEIDRDDATERLLAWWKDHSAS
;
A
#
# COMPACT_ATOMS: atom_id res chain seq x y z
N MET A 1 23.19 -3.63 27.38
CA MET A 1 22.76 -4.92 26.77
C MET A 1 22.05 -5.88 27.75
N GLY A 2 22.35 -5.88 29.06
CA GLY A 2 21.81 -6.89 30.03
C GLY A 2 20.33 -6.78 30.42
N ALA A 3 19.66 -5.66 30.25
CA ALA A 3 18.24 -5.48 30.68
C ALA A 3 17.22 -5.66 29.52
N TYR A 4 17.64 -5.68 28.29
CA TYR A 4 16.75 -5.81 27.12
C TYR A 4 16.33 -7.26 26.87
N TYR A 5 17.24 -8.20 27.03
CA TYR A 5 17.00 -9.64 26.81
C TYR A 5 15.92 -10.26 27.72
N PRO A 6 15.89 -10.01 29.03
CA PRO A 6 14.85 -10.58 29.91
C PRO A 6 13.46 -10.08 29.59
N ARG A 7 13.32 -8.81 29.15
CA ARG A 7 12.01 -8.20 28.82
C ARG A 7 11.46 -8.75 27.50
N LEU A 8 12.33 -8.97 26.50
CA LEU A 8 11.94 -9.58 25.24
C LEU A 8 11.47 -11.03 25.43
N LEU A 9 12.20 -11.83 26.21
CA LEU A 9 11.81 -13.21 26.54
C LEU A 9 10.48 -13.27 27.32
N MET A 10 10.25 -12.34 28.26
CA MET A 10 8.96 -12.23 28.96
C MET A 10 7.82 -11.94 27.97
N ASN A 11 8.01 -11.00 27.05
CA ASN A 11 6.99 -10.67 26.06
C ASN A 11 6.66 -11.86 25.14
N VAL A 12 7.65 -12.65 24.74
CA VAL A 12 7.45 -13.87 23.91
C VAL A 12 6.61 -14.90 24.66
N VAL A 13 6.95 -15.19 25.92
CA VAL A 13 6.20 -16.15 26.75
C VAL A 13 4.76 -15.66 26.94
N GLU A 14 4.58 -14.38 27.27
CA GLU A 14 3.25 -13.78 27.43
C GLU A 14 2.41 -13.85 26.15
N ALA A 15 3.02 -13.59 24.99
CA ALA A 15 2.32 -13.64 23.70
C ALA A 15 1.91 -15.07 23.30
N LEU A 16 2.78 -16.07 23.51
CA LEU A 16 2.43 -17.48 23.27
C LEU A 16 1.35 -17.98 24.24
N GLU A 17 1.42 -17.61 25.52
CA GLU A 17 0.37 -17.94 26.49
C GLU A 17 -0.95 -17.23 26.20
N GLN A 18 -0.93 -16.03 25.60
CA GLN A 18 -2.14 -15.35 25.16
C GLN A 18 -2.84 -16.15 24.06
N ILE A 19 -2.11 -16.61 23.03
CA ILE A 19 -2.67 -17.48 21.97
C ILE A 19 -3.32 -18.73 22.61
N ARG A 20 -2.66 -19.38 23.55
CA ARG A 20 -3.19 -20.58 24.23
C ARG A 20 -4.46 -20.28 25.02
N LYS A 21 -4.51 -19.16 25.74
CA LYS A 21 -5.70 -18.73 26.50
C LYS A 21 -6.88 -18.48 25.57
N ASP A 22 -6.65 -17.75 24.49
CA ASP A 22 -7.69 -17.39 23.54
C ASP A 22 -8.18 -18.63 22.78
N ALA A 23 -7.29 -19.56 22.44
CA ALA A 23 -7.62 -20.82 21.80
C ALA A 23 -8.22 -21.90 22.74
N ALA A 24 -8.18 -21.69 24.08
CA ALA A 24 -8.56 -22.74 25.05
C ALA A 24 -9.95 -23.37 24.83
N PRO A 25 -11.02 -22.63 24.44
CA PRO A 25 -12.32 -23.24 24.14
C PRO A 25 -12.25 -24.19 22.94
N LEU A 26 -11.56 -23.78 21.86
CA LEU A 26 -11.34 -24.61 20.68
C LEU A 26 -10.44 -25.81 21.01
N ALA A 27 -9.32 -25.56 21.72
CA ALA A 27 -8.38 -26.62 22.11
C ALA A 27 -9.07 -27.76 22.84
N ARG A 28 -9.93 -27.47 23.82
CA ARG A 28 -10.70 -28.47 24.57
C ARG A 28 -11.66 -29.23 23.66
N ALA A 29 -12.40 -28.55 22.80
CA ALA A 29 -13.36 -29.21 21.92
C ALA A 29 -12.68 -30.19 20.96
N PHE A 30 -11.50 -29.82 20.43
CA PHE A 30 -10.72 -30.72 19.57
C PHE A 30 -10.09 -31.86 20.32
N GLU A 31 -9.54 -31.63 21.51
CA GLU A 31 -8.97 -32.65 22.39
C GLU A 31 -10.01 -33.70 22.81
N ASP A 32 -11.19 -33.24 23.25
CA ASP A 32 -12.30 -34.11 23.65
C ASP A 32 -12.80 -34.96 22.48
N ALA A 33 -12.68 -34.51 21.24
CA ALA A 33 -12.98 -35.23 20.01
C ALA A 33 -11.83 -36.14 19.53
N GLY A 34 -10.67 -36.08 20.19
CA GLY A 34 -9.48 -36.88 19.84
C GLY A 34 -8.64 -36.29 18.72
N HIS A 35 -8.78 -34.97 18.44
CA HIS A 35 -8.03 -34.25 17.44
C HIS A 35 -6.98 -33.35 18.02
N SER A 36 -5.91 -33.16 17.27
CA SER A 36 -4.87 -32.16 17.58
C SER A 36 -5.24 -30.78 16.99
N LEU A 37 -4.81 -29.71 17.68
CA LEU A 37 -5.00 -28.33 17.20
C LEU A 37 -3.72 -27.53 17.42
N TYR A 38 -3.22 -26.92 16.34
CA TYR A 38 -2.00 -26.12 16.36
C TYR A 38 -2.28 -24.72 15.83
N ALA A 39 -1.89 -23.69 16.59
CA ALA A 39 -1.78 -22.35 16.01
C ALA A 39 -0.55 -22.29 15.10
N VAL A 40 -0.66 -21.59 13.95
CA VAL A 40 0.38 -21.61 12.91
C VAL A 40 0.56 -20.24 12.24
N GLY A 41 1.61 -20.11 11.44
CA GLY A 41 1.75 -18.98 10.53
C GLY A 41 2.08 -17.66 11.23
N GLY A 42 1.35 -16.61 10.83
CA GLY A 42 1.58 -15.25 11.29
C GLY A 42 1.44 -15.05 12.80
N SER A 43 0.47 -15.72 13.41
CA SER A 43 0.19 -15.62 14.85
C SER A 43 1.37 -16.11 15.69
N VAL A 44 1.93 -17.28 15.34
CA VAL A 44 3.10 -17.86 16.05
C VAL A 44 4.35 -17.03 15.82
N ARG A 45 4.62 -16.61 14.58
CA ARG A 45 5.75 -15.75 14.27
C ARG A 45 5.70 -14.43 15.05
N ASP A 46 4.56 -13.74 15.04
CA ASP A 46 4.41 -12.45 15.69
C ASP A 46 4.54 -12.59 17.23
N ALA A 47 4.01 -13.69 17.81
CA ALA A 47 4.22 -14.02 19.23
C ALA A 47 5.70 -14.25 19.57
N LEU A 48 6.45 -14.94 18.69
CA LEU A 48 7.92 -15.12 18.86
C LEU A 48 8.70 -13.81 18.72
N LEU A 49 8.12 -12.78 18.09
CA LEU A 49 8.64 -11.41 18.08
C LEU A 49 8.18 -10.59 19.30
N GLY A 50 7.44 -11.19 20.23
CA GLY A 50 6.90 -10.52 21.42
C GLY A 50 5.73 -9.57 21.11
N VAL A 51 5.04 -9.76 19.99
CA VAL A 51 3.86 -8.99 19.61
C VAL A 51 2.60 -9.68 20.06
N THR A 52 1.88 -9.03 20.97
CA THR A 52 0.55 -9.45 21.42
C THR A 52 -0.49 -8.74 20.55
N ARG A 53 -1.44 -9.48 19.98
CA ARG A 53 -2.53 -8.94 19.16
C ARG A 53 -3.84 -8.97 19.92
N THR A 54 -4.62 -7.92 19.79
CA THR A 54 -5.96 -7.78 20.38
C THR A 54 -6.82 -6.89 19.46
N GLY A 55 -8.14 -6.97 19.58
CA GLY A 55 -9.08 -6.10 18.85
C GLY A 55 -9.75 -6.77 17.66
N GLU A 56 -10.46 -5.99 16.87
CA GLU A 56 -11.33 -6.49 15.79
C GLU A 56 -10.60 -7.22 14.65
N ASP A 57 -9.31 -6.92 14.44
CA ASP A 57 -8.47 -7.55 13.41
C ASP A 57 -7.62 -8.69 13.97
N TYR A 58 -7.88 -9.13 15.21
CA TYR A 58 -7.16 -10.25 15.77
C TYR A 58 -7.62 -11.56 15.14
N GLU A 59 -6.68 -12.25 14.50
CA GLU A 59 -6.89 -13.50 13.79
C GLU A 59 -5.85 -14.53 14.21
N ILE A 60 -6.28 -15.76 14.41
CA ILE A 60 -5.40 -16.92 14.67
C ILE A 60 -5.69 -17.97 13.60
N ASP A 61 -4.65 -18.32 12.85
CA ASP A 61 -4.66 -19.45 11.94
C ASP A 61 -4.35 -20.73 12.71
N PHE A 62 -5.17 -21.76 12.50
CA PHE A 62 -4.95 -23.09 13.07
C PHE A 62 -4.80 -24.14 11.97
N THR A 63 -4.14 -25.23 12.32
CA THR A 63 -4.13 -26.46 11.52
C THR A 63 -4.39 -27.68 12.41
N THR A 64 -5.03 -28.72 11.85
CA THR A 64 -5.54 -29.88 12.58
C THR A 64 -5.56 -31.11 11.71
N ASP A 65 -5.61 -32.29 12.33
CA ASP A 65 -5.90 -33.58 11.66
C ASP A 65 -7.42 -33.82 11.44
N ALA A 66 -8.28 -33.01 12.08
CA ALA A 66 -9.74 -33.09 11.88
C ALA A 66 -10.12 -32.75 10.43
N ARG A 67 -11.15 -33.44 9.92
CA ARG A 67 -11.70 -33.20 8.57
C ARG A 67 -12.67 -32.00 8.58
N PRO A 68 -12.96 -31.40 7.41
CA PRO A 68 -13.81 -30.19 7.35
C PRO A 68 -15.20 -30.36 8.02
N ASP A 69 -15.78 -31.54 7.98
CA ASP A 69 -17.06 -31.81 8.64
C ASP A 69 -16.93 -31.81 10.17
N ASP A 70 -15.85 -32.39 10.68
CA ASP A 70 -15.53 -32.40 12.12
C ASP A 70 -15.21 -30.99 12.59
N ILE A 71 -14.40 -30.21 11.83
CA ILE A 71 -14.12 -28.82 12.11
C ILE A 71 -15.42 -28.01 12.23
N ALA A 72 -16.33 -28.13 11.27
CA ALA A 72 -17.63 -27.44 11.28
C ALA A 72 -18.45 -27.78 12.53
N HIS A 73 -18.48 -29.08 12.90
CA HIS A 73 -19.19 -29.57 14.08
C HIS A 73 -18.60 -29.00 15.38
N LEU A 74 -17.26 -28.99 15.51
CA LEU A 74 -16.55 -28.53 16.71
C LEU A 74 -16.58 -27.01 16.85
N MET A 75 -16.46 -26.25 15.76
CA MET A 75 -16.54 -24.79 15.78
C MET A 75 -17.96 -24.24 15.98
N GLY A 76 -18.98 -24.96 15.51
CA GLY A 76 -20.37 -24.48 15.50
C GLY A 76 -20.88 -23.95 16.86
N PRO A 77 -20.75 -24.69 17.96
CA PRO A 77 -21.16 -24.22 19.28
C PRO A 77 -20.35 -23.01 19.81
N LEU A 78 -19.08 -22.88 19.39
CA LEU A 78 -18.10 -21.93 19.93
C LEU A 78 -18.06 -20.61 19.14
N CYS A 79 -18.53 -20.62 17.88
CA CYS A 79 -18.49 -19.44 17.03
C CYS A 79 -19.87 -18.78 16.89
N GLY A 80 -19.88 -17.44 16.86
CA GLY A 80 -21.09 -16.66 16.58
C GLY A 80 -21.44 -16.62 15.11
N THR A 81 -20.42 -16.66 14.25
CA THR A 81 -20.53 -16.67 12.79
C THR A 81 -19.52 -17.69 12.24
N LEU A 82 -19.95 -18.50 11.30
CA LEU A 82 -19.10 -19.42 10.56
C LEU A 82 -19.15 -19.09 9.07
N TRP A 83 -18.01 -19.23 8.39
CA TRP A 83 -17.94 -19.16 6.92
C TRP A 83 -17.17 -20.35 6.36
N GLU A 84 -17.66 -20.87 5.23
CA GLU A 84 -17.18 -22.09 4.60
C GLU A 84 -16.51 -21.86 3.24
N GLN A 85 -16.15 -20.61 2.92
CA GLN A 85 -15.59 -20.27 1.59
C GLN A 85 -14.34 -21.08 1.22
N GLY A 86 -13.58 -21.55 2.21
CA GLY A 86 -12.39 -22.37 2.04
C GLY A 86 -12.61 -23.89 2.17
N ARG A 87 -13.84 -24.38 2.37
CA ARG A 87 -14.13 -25.78 2.70
C ARG A 87 -13.58 -26.80 1.70
N SER A 88 -13.64 -26.48 0.40
CA SER A 88 -13.07 -27.34 -0.66
C SER A 88 -11.55 -27.48 -0.57
N PHE A 89 -10.88 -26.56 0.14
CA PHE A 89 -9.46 -26.58 0.43
C PHE A 89 -9.15 -26.99 1.88
N GLY A 90 -10.16 -27.46 2.60
CA GLY A 90 -10.00 -27.90 3.99
C GLY A 90 -10.03 -26.80 5.04
N THR A 91 -10.38 -25.55 4.67
CA THR A 91 -10.37 -24.39 5.58
C THR A 91 -11.80 -23.97 5.93
N LEU A 92 -12.05 -23.78 7.23
CA LEU A 92 -13.26 -23.14 7.75
C LEU A 92 -12.86 -21.99 8.66
N GLY A 93 -13.65 -20.91 8.65
CA GLY A 93 -13.41 -19.78 9.51
C GLY A 93 -14.61 -19.43 10.38
N GLY A 94 -14.36 -18.76 11.49
CA GLY A 94 -15.41 -18.30 12.38
C GLY A 94 -14.96 -17.21 13.34
N ILE A 95 -15.92 -16.48 13.93
CA ILE A 95 -15.67 -15.54 15.03
C ILE A 95 -15.94 -16.27 16.35
N VAL A 96 -14.90 -16.46 17.15
CA VAL A 96 -14.99 -17.13 18.45
C VAL A 96 -15.67 -16.21 19.46
N LYS A 97 -16.75 -16.70 20.10
CA LYS A 97 -17.62 -15.86 20.95
C LYS A 97 -16.93 -15.29 22.17
N ASP A 98 -16.14 -16.10 22.87
CA ASP A 98 -15.53 -15.70 24.16
C ASP A 98 -14.19 -14.98 23.99
N GLY A 99 -13.50 -15.19 22.85
CA GLY A 99 -12.20 -14.56 22.56
C GLY A 99 -12.27 -13.30 21.69
N GLN A 100 -13.41 -13.04 21.06
CA GLN A 100 -13.62 -11.92 20.12
C GLN A 100 -12.52 -11.83 19.06
N TYR A 101 -12.11 -12.99 18.55
CA TYR A 101 -11.12 -13.08 17.47
C TYR A 101 -11.63 -13.96 16.32
N LYS A 102 -11.02 -13.78 15.16
CA LYS A 102 -11.26 -14.63 13.98
C LYS A 102 -10.37 -15.86 14.07
N ALA A 103 -10.96 -17.05 13.91
CA ALA A 103 -10.25 -18.31 13.82
C ALA A 103 -10.40 -18.87 12.41
N GLU A 104 -9.30 -19.18 11.74
CA GLU A 104 -9.28 -19.98 10.53
C GLU A 104 -8.62 -21.33 10.81
N ILE A 105 -9.39 -22.44 10.64
CA ILE A 105 -8.90 -23.78 10.92
C ILE A 105 -8.82 -24.56 9.61
N THR A 106 -7.63 -25.09 9.31
CA THR A 106 -7.36 -25.86 8.09
C THR A 106 -6.95 -27.28 8.44
N THR A 107 -7.58 -28.27 7.78
CA THR A 107 -7.14 -29.67 7.85
C THR A 107 -5.71 -29.81 7.31
N PHE A 108 -4.85 -30.62 7.95
CA PHE A 108 -3.54 -31.00 7.40
C PHE A 108 -3.67 -31.45 5.97
N ARG A 109 -2.87 -30.90 5.10
CA ARG A 109 -2.97 -31.23 3.68
C ARG A 109 -1.61 -31.22 3.00
N SER A 110 -1.50 -32.03 1.96
CA SER A 110 -0.51 -31.88 0.90
C SER A 110 -1.17 -31.23 -0.32
N GLU A 111 -0.38 -30.51 -1.08
CA GLU A 111 -0.83 -29.83 -2.29
C GLU A 111 -0.03 -30.39 -3.47
N GLU A 112 -0.72 -30.89 -4.49
CA GLU A 112 -0.13 -31.25 -5.77
C GLU A 112 -0.60 -30.27 -6.84
N TYR A 113 0.36 -29.60 -7.47
CA TYR A 113 0.09 -28.65 -8.54
C TYR A 113 0.29 -29.34 -9.89
N VAL A 114 -0.70 -29.25 -10.77
CA VAL A 114 -0.58 -29.71 -12.17
C VAL A 114 0.02 -28.56 -12.97
N ASP A 115 0.94 -28.87 -13.89
CA ASP A 115 1.60 -27.90 -14.74
C ASP A 115 0.63 -26.87 -15.34
N HIS A 116 0.99 -25.59 -15.21
CA HIS A 116 0.22 -24.40 -15.63
C HIS A 116 -1.07 -24.11 -14.86
N SER A 117 -1.40 -24.84 -13.79
CA SER A 117 -2.53 -24.55 -12.92
C SER A 117 -2.06 -24.14 -11.53
N ARG A 118 -2.62 -23.02 -11.03
CA ARG A 118 -2.42 -22.55 -9.65
C ARG A 118 -3.45 -23.11 -8.66
N LYS A 119 -4.39 -23.97 -9.13
CA LYS A 119 -5.35 -24.66 -8.26
C LYS A 119 -4.76 -26.02 -7.92
N PRO A 120 -4.28 -26.22 -6.69
CA PRO A 120 -3.76 -27.53 -6.29
C PRO A 120 -4.88 -28.56 -6.21
N THR A 121 -4.53 -29.80 -6.49
CA THR A 121 -5.28 -30.92 -5.99
C THR A 121 -4.91 -31.09 -4.52
N VAL A 122 -5.87 -30.93 -3.63
CA VAL A 122 -5.67 -31.05 -2.19
C VAL A 122 -5.87 -32.48 -1.78
N SER A 123 -4.88 -33.06 -1.12
CA SER A 123 -4.99 -34.37 -0.45
C SER A 123 -4.87 -34.15 1.05
N PHE A 124 -5.93 -34.44 1.79
CA PHE A 124 -5.91 -34.33 3.25
C PHE A 124 -4.96 -35.36 3.85
N GLY A 125 -4.06 -34.91 4.72
CA GLY A 125 -3.04 -35.70 5.39
C GLY A 125 -3.27 -35.77 6.90
N ASP A 126 -2.39 -36.49 7.56
CA ASP A 126 -2.41 -36.66 9.02
C ASP A 126 -1.07 -36.22 9.67
N SER A 127 -0.22 -35.51 8.90
CA SER A 127 1.09 -35.09 9.36
C SER A 127 1.21 -33.55 9.41
N LEU A 128 1.46 -33.02 10.60
CA LEU A 128 1.77 -31.62 10.84
C LEU A 128 2.99 -31.17 10.02
N GLU A 129 4.04 -31.98 9.98
CA GLU A 129 5.29 -31.62 9.27
C GLU A 129 5.07 -31.44 7.76
N VAL A 130 4.22 -32.29 7.16
CA VAL A 130 3.81 -32.15 5.75
C VAL A 130 3.04 -30.87 5.52
N ASP A 131 2.10 -30.51 6.43
CA ASP A 131 1.38 -29.24 6.33
C ASP A 131 2.30 -28.02 6.47
N LEU A 132 3.27 -28.05 7.40
CA LEU A 132 4.22 -26.98 7.57
C LEU A 132 5.18 -26.86 6.38
N SER A 133 5.54 -27.98 5.74
CA SER A 133 6.49 -28.05 4.63
C SER A 133 6.03 -27.32 3.37
N ARG A 134 4.72 -27.24 3.11
CA ARG A 134 4.14 -26.55 1.95
C ARG A 134 3.99 -25.05 2.13
N ARG A 135 4.26 -24.51 3.34
CA ARG A 135 4.15 -23.08 3.62
C ARG A 135 5.25 -22.31 2.89
N ASP A 136 5.06 -20.98 2.81
CA ASP A 136 5.93 -20.11 2.02
C ASP A 136 7.35 -19.98 2.60
N PHE A 137 7.47 -19.61 3.88
CA PHE A 137 8.76 -19.34 4.52
C PHE A 137 8.88 -20.07 5.85
N THR A 138 10.12 -20.40 6.24
CA THR A 138 10.42 -21.07 7.52
C THR A 138 9.84 -20.34 8.72
N ILE A 139 9.89 -18.99 8.70
CA ILE A 139 9.32 -18.12 9.75
C ILE A 139 7.79 -18.21 9.88
N ASN A 140 7.09 -18.78 8.89
CA ASN A 140 5.65 -19.03 8.89
C ASN A 140 5.34 -20.54 8.97
N ALA A 141 6.38 -21.40 8.98
CA ALA A 141 6.27 -22.86 9.02
C ALA A 141 6.56 -23.41 10.42
N MET A 142 6.09 -22.69 11.45
CA MET A 142 6.15 -23.06 12.86
C MET A 142 4.74 -23.27 13.40
N ALA A 143 4.58 -24.15 14.38
CA ALA A 143 3.31 -24.45 14.98
C ALA A 143 3.41 -24.49 16.52
N LEU A 144 2.41 -23.91 17.19
CA LEU A 144 2.22 -23.99 18.64
C LEU A 144 1.07 -24.96 18.92
N ASP A 145 1.34 -26.06 19.57
CA ASP A 145 0.32 -26.94 20.13
C ASP A 145 -0.44 -26.16 21.23
N VAL A 146 -1.70 -25.83 20.94
CA VAL A 146 -2.48 -24.99 21.87
C VAL A 146 -3.01 -25.80 23.08
N ILE A 147 -2.95 -27.13 23.01
CA ILE A 147 -3.35 -28.05 24.09
C ILE A 147 -2.22 -28.14 25.12
N ASN A 148 -1.04 -28.58 24.71
CA ASN A 148 0.08 -28.82 25.63
C ASN A 148 1.14 -27.72 25.66
N GLY A 149 1.13 -26.77 24.73
CA GLY A 149 2.06 -25.63 24.66
C GLY A 149 3.40 -25.96 23.98
N ALA A 150 3.55 -27.11 23.36
CA ALA A 150 4.77 -27.46 22.63
C ALA A 150 4.92 -26.64 21.36
N LEU A 151 6.11 -26.12 21.10
CA LEU A 151 6.45 -25.39 19.88
C LEU A 151 7.15 -26.36 18.91
N HIS A 152 6.61 -26.46 17.69
CA HIS A 152 7.13 -27.28 16.61
C HIS A 152 7.76 -26.41 15.55
N ASP A 153 9.05 -26.60 15.28
CA ASP A 153 9.86 -25.84 14.30
C ASP A 153 10.75 -26.78 13.48
N PRO A 154 10.16 -27.62 12.60
CA PRO A 154 10.91 -28.62 11.86
C PRO A 154 11.87 -28.02 10.80
N PHE A 155 11.65 -26.75 10.39
CA PHE A 155 12.41 -26.09 9.33
C PHE A 155 13.36 -24.99 9.81
N GLY A 156 13.45 -24.76 11.13
CA GLY A 156 14.38 -23.81 11.74
C GLY A 156 13.92 -22.33 11.62
N GLY A 157 12.61 -22.09 11.63
CA GLY A 157 12.03 -20.75 11.53
C GLY A 157 12.43 -19.82 12.69
N ILE A 158 12.58 -20.34 13.91
CA ILE A 158 13.07 -19.58 15.07
C ILE A 158 14.51 -19.09 14.84
N SER A 159 15.36 -19.98 14.32
CA SER A 159 16.74 -19.61 13.99
C SER A 159 16.82 -18.55 12.90
N ASP A 160 16.01 -18.69 11.86
CA ASP A 160 15.94 -17.73 10.76
C ASP A 160 15.39 -16.37 11.21
N LEU A 161 14.36 -16.36 12.04
CA LEU A 161 13.77 -15.15 12.61
C LEU A 161 14.81 -14.40 13.48
N THR A 162 15.56 -15.14 14.30
CA THR A 162 16.63 -14.59 15.16
C THR A 162 17.81 -14.06 14.32
N ALA A 163 18.17 -14.77 13.25
CA ALA A 163 19.24 -14.38 12.32
C ALA A 163 18.79 -13.32 11.31
N ARG A 164 17.53 -12.91 11.33
CA ARG A 164 16.92 -12.01 10.33
C ARG A 164 17.11 -12.52 8.91
N ARG A 165 16.83 -13.78 8.67
CA ARG A 165 16.98 -14.43 7.36
C ARG A 165 15.62 -14.88 6.84
N LEU A 166 15.35 -14.66 5.55
CA LEU A 166 14.19 -15.19 4.86
C LEU A 166 14.59 -16.43 4.07
N ARG A 167 14.16 -17.60 4.53
CA ARG A 167 14.34 -18.88 3.84
C ARG A 167 13.00 -19.58 3.61
N MET A 168 12.98 -20.52 2.69
CA MET A 168 11.84 -21.40 2.43
C MET A 168 12.08 -22.79 3.05
N PRO A 169 11.01 -23.53 3.44
CA PRO A 169 11.11 -24.87 4.01
C PRO A 169 11.75 -25.89 3.06
N HIS A 170 11.52 -25.70 1.75
CA HIS A 170 12.03 -26.54 0.67
C HIS A 170 12.64 -25.70 -0.43
N ASP A 171 12.99 -26.37 -1.55
CA ASP A 171 13.53 -25.76 -2.75
C ASP A 171 12.65 -24.58 -3.24
N PRO A 172 13.22 -23.35 -3.32
CA PRO A 172 12.48 -22.19 -3.78
C PRO A 172 11.91 -22.30 -5.20
N GLU A 173 12.62 -22.95 -6.12
CA GLU A 173 12.14 -23.11 -7.51
C GLU A 173 10.84 -23.91 -7.55
N ARG A 174 10.76 -24.99 -6.78
CA ARG A 174 9.54 -25.79 -6.65
C ARG A 174 8.41 -24.96 -6.05
N LEU A 175 8.67 -24.32 -4.90
CA LEU A 175 7.63 -23.58 -4.17
C LEU A 175 7.12 -22.34 -4.93
N PHE A 176 7.95 -21.69 -5.74
CA PHE A 176 7.54 -20.61 -6.64
C PHE A 176 6.83 -21.13 -7.89
N SER A 177 7.17 -22.30 -8.37
CA SER A 177 6.42 -22.97 -9.43
C SER A 177 5.00 -23.33 -8.97
N ASP A 178 4.84 -23.76 -7.72
CA ASP A 178 3.55 -24.07 -7.11
C ASP A 178 2.66 -22.83 -6.96
N ASP A 179 3.17 -21.74 -6.35
CA ASP A 179 2.46 -20.44 -6.27
C ASP A 179 3.44 -19.28 -6.52
N PRO A 180 3.45 -18.72 -7.73
CA PRO A 180 4.35 -17.62 -8.08
C PRO A 180 4.13 -16.34 -7.26
N LEU A 181 2.95 -16.16 -6.62
CA LEU A 181 2.73 -15.02 -5.72
C LEU A 181 3.68 -15.02 -4.52
N ARG A 182 4.24 -16.18 -4.15
CA ARG A 182 5.25 -16.27 -3.09
C ARG A 182 6.49 -15.41 -3.36
N MET A 183 6.79 -15.10 -4.63
CA MET A 183 7.86 -14.15 -4.99
C MET A 183 7.53 -12.72 -4.51
N MET A 184 6.28 -12.27 -4.68
CA MET A 184 5.83 -10.97 -4.15
C MET A 184 5.78 -10.98 -2.61
N ARG A 185 5.38 -12.11 -2.03
CA ARG A 185 5.40 -12.30 -0.57
C ARG A 185 6.83 -12.24 -0.02
N ALA A 186 7.83 -12.76 -0.74
CA ALA A 186 9.25 -12.65 -0.34
C ALA A 186 9.68 -11.18 -0.24
N ALA A 187 9.36 -10.34 -1.24
CA ALA A 187 9.61 -8.91 -1.20
C ALA A 187 8.96 -8.25 0.03
N ARG A 188 7.69 -8.57 0.28
CA ARG A 188 6.95 -8.00 1.42
C ARG A 188 7.49 -8.45 2.78
N PHE A 189 7.78 -9.73 2.95
CA PHE A 189 8.29 -10.23 4.24
C PHE A 189 9.70 -9.71 4.53
N ALA A 190 10.57 -9.62 3.52
CA ALA A 190 11.88 -9.01 3.66
C ALA A 190 11.77 -7.55 4.16
N ALA A 191 10.95 -6.73 3.51
CA ALA A 191 10.74 -5.33 3.89
C ALA A 191 10.03 -5.19 5.27
N ARG A 192 9.03 -6.05 5.55
CA ARG A 192 8.25 -5.94 6.78
C ARG A 192 9.05 -6.28 8.04
N PHE A 193 9.96 -7.23 7.95
CA PHE A 193 10.70 -7.76 9.09
C PHE A 193 12.22 -7.48 9.00
N HIS A 194 12.65 -6.72 8.00
CA HIS A 194 14.06 -6.41 7.72
C HIS A 194 14.90 -7.68 7.65
N LEU A 195 14.45 -8.64 6.79
CA LEU A 195 15.10 -9.93 6.63
C LEU A 195 16.02 -9.94 5.40
N GLU A 196 17.21 -10.48 5.57
CA GLU A 196 18.10 -10.81 4.46
C GLU A 196 17.53 -11.99 3.65
N ILE A 197 17.29 -11.78 2.36
CA ILE A 197 16.71 -12.80 1.49
C ILE A 197 17.82 -13.83 1.13
N ASP A 198 17.51 -15.11 1.34
CA ASP A 198 18.43 -16.20 0.96
C ASP A 198 18.77 -16.13 -0.55
N PRO A 199 20.03 -16.27 -0.93
CA PRO A 199 20.44 -16.23 -2.35
C PRO A 199 19.70 -17.22 -3.25
N LEU A 200 19.26 -18.38 -2.72
CA LEU A 200 18.47 -19.35 -3.48
C LEU A 200 17.09 -18.80 -3.83
N ILE A 201 16.48 -18.01 -2.94
CA ILE A 201 15.20 -17.30 -3.22
C ILE A 201 15.41 -16.28 -4.33
N ILE A 202 16.50 -15.48 -4.28
CA ILE A 202 16.82 -14.49 -5.32
C ILE A 202 17.01 -15.17 -6.68
N SER A 203 17.80 -16.25 -6.72
CA SER A 203 18.05 -17.02 -7.95
C SER A 203 16.76 -17.60 -8.53
N ALA A 204 15.95 -18.26 -7.70
CA ALA A 204 14.68 -18.85 -8.12
C ALA A 204 13.67 -17.80 -8.60
N ALA A 205 13.56 -16.65 -7.90
CA ALA A 205 12.68 -15.54 -8.30
C ALA A 205 13.11 -14.95 -9.65
N THR A 206 14.42 -14.82 -9.90
CA THR A 206 14.95 -14.35 -11.19
C THR A 206 14.65 -15.34 -12.31
N THR A 207 14.83 -16.63 -12.07
CA THR A 207 14.59 -17.70 -13.07
C THR A 207 13.10 -17.82 -13.42
N LEU A 208 12.21 -17.62 -12.44
CA LEU A 208 10.78 -17.87 -12.57
C LEU A 208 9.92 -16.58 -12.61
N ALA A 209 10.55 -15.43 -12.83
CA ALA A 209 9.85 -14.13 -12.81
C ALA A 209 8.66 -14.07 -13.79
N ASP A 210 8.79 -14.69 -14.96
CA ASP A 210 7.75 -14.76 -16.00
C ASP A 210 6.49 -15.51 -15.53
N ARG A 211 6.62 -16.44 -14.59
CA ARG A 211 5.46 -17.15 -14.01
C ARG A 211 4.52 -16.24 -13.23
N LEU A 212 4.97 -15.04 -12.83
CA LEU A 212 4.07 -14.08 -12.18
C LEU A 212 2.90 -13.67 -13.10
N ALA A 213 3.04 -13.81 -14.41
CA ALA A 213 2.00 -13.51 -15.39
C ALA A 213 0.72 -14.36 -15.23
N ILE A 214 0.79 -15.54 -14.59
CA ILE A 214 -0.40 -16.38 -14.33
C ILE A 214 -1.17 -15.94 -13.06
N VAL A 215 -0.59 -15.07 -12.24
CA VAL A 215 -1.23 -14.57 -11.01
C VAL A 215 -2.18 -13.43 -11.38
N SER A 216 -3.37 -13.42 -10.78
CA SER A 216 -4.33 -12.35 -11.03
C SER A 216 -3.84 -10.99 -10.51
N ALA A 217 -4.24 -9.93 -11.20
CA ALA A 217 -3.86 -8.57 -10.88
C ALA A 217 -4.26 -8.18 -9.43
N GLU A 218 -5.41 -8.65 -8.96
CA GLU A 218 -5.92 -8.39 -7.61
C GLU A 218 -5.04 -9.00 -6.52
N ARG A 219 -4.50 -10.21 -6.76
CA ARG A 219 -3.55 -10.84 -5.81
C ARG A 219 -2.22 -10.10 -5.78
N ILE A 220 -1.70 -9.69 -6.94
CA ILE A 220 -0.48 -8.89 -7.03
C ILE A 220 -0.69 -7.53 -6.34
N GLN A 221 -1.82 -6.85 -6.62
CA GLN A 221 -2.22 -5.60 -5.97
C GLN A 221 -2.24 -5.75 -4.44
N GLY A 222 -2.85 -6.82 -3.93
CA GLY A 222 -2.92 -7.08 -2.49
C GLY A 222 -1.54 -7.17 -1.83
N GLU A 223 -0.60 -7.92 -2.42
CA GLU A 223 0.77 -8.02 -1.91
C GLU A 223 1.54 -6.68 -2.06
N LEU A 224 1.35 -5.97 -3.18
CA LEU A 224 1.94 -4.65 -3.37
C LEU A 224 1.44 -3.65 -2.32
N ASN A 225 0.15 -3.60 -2.05
CA ASN A 225 -0.42 -2.72 -1.03
C ASN A 225 0.18 -2.98 0.36
N LEU A 226 0.29 -4.26 0.73
CA LEU A 226 0.89 -4.67 2.00
C LEU A 226 2.39 -4.33 2.06
N LEU A 227 3.11 -4.41 0.94
CA LEU A 227 4.50 -3.98 0.83
C LEU A 227 4.61 -2.45 1.00
N MET A 228 3.77 -1.69 0.30
CA MET A 228 3.83 -0.22 0.31
C MET A 228 3.62 0.39 1.69
N VAL A 229 2.89 -0.26 2.59
CA VAL A 229 2.64 0.23 3.96
C VAL A 229 3.62 -0.31 5.00
N THR A 230 4.69 -1.00 4.60
CA THR A 230 5.78 -1.40 5.50
C THR A 230 6.63 -0.19 5.90
N GLU A 231 7.50 -0.34 6.89
CA GLU A 231 8.38 0.75 7.35
C GLU A 231 9.34 1.19 6.25
N VAL A 232 10.00 0.25 5.57
CA VAL A 232 10.98 0.50 4.49
C VAL A 232 10.61 -0.31 3.23
N PRO A 233 9.62 0.15 2.44
CA PRO A 233 9.17 -0.56 1.24
C PRO A 233 10.26 -0.72 0.18
N SER A 234 11.27 0.18 0.17
CA SER A 234 12.34 0.16 -0.83
C SER A 234 13.12 -1.15 -0.85
N GLU A 235 13.28 -1.83 0.30
CA GLU A 235 13.95 -3.13 0.37
C GLU A 235 13.24 -4.17 -0.51
N GLY A 236 11.91 -4.26 -0.41
CA GLY A 236 11.11 -5.16 -1.23
C GLY A 236 10.96 -4.70 -2.68
N LEU A 237 10.82 -3.39 -2.91
CA LEU A 237 10.75 -2.83 -4.26
C LEU A 237 12.06 -3.06 -5.03
N GLN A 238 13.21 -2.93 -4.38
CA GLN A 238 14.50 -3.22 -4.98
C GLN A 238 14.61 -4.70 -5.38
N PHE A 239 14.21 -5.63 -4.50
CA PHE A 239 14.15 -7.06 -4.83
C PHE A 239 13.27 -7.32 -6.06
N ILE A 240 12.09 -6.70 -6.15
CA ILE A 240 11.18 -6.83 -7.29
C ILE A 240 11.81 -6.34 -8.60
N VAL A 241 12.61 -5.26 -8.53
CA VAL A 241 13.34 -4.74 -9.70
C VAL A 241 14.49 -5.67 -10.09
N ASP A 242 15.32 -6.05 -9.13
CA ASP A 242 16.56 -6.82 -9.36
C ASP A 242 16.28 -8.23 -9.89
N THR A 243 15.16 -8.84 -9.48
CA THR A 243 14.74 -10.17 -9.95
C THR A 243 13.92 -10.13 -11.26
N GLY A 244 13.62 -8.94 -11.78
CA GLY A 244 12.83 -8.78 -13.00
C GLY A 244 11.31 -8.94 -12.83
N LEU A 245 10.83 -9.20 -11.61
CA LEU A 245 9.39 -9.34 -11.32
C LEU A 245 8.59 -8.11 -11.74
N ALA A 246 9.15 -6.90 -11.55
CA ALA A 246 8.49 -5.65 -11.91
C ALA A 246 8.07 -5.58 -13.39
N GLN A 247 8.79 -6.24 -14.29
CA GLN A 247 8.47 -6.22 -15.74
C GLN A 247 7.07 -6.77 -16.03
N HIS A 248 6.56 -7.66 -15.18
CA HIS A 248 5.29 -8.36 -15.39
C HIS A 248 4.06 -7.60 -14.89
N PHE A 249 4.23 -6.65 -13.94
CA PHE A 249 3.08 -5.92 -13.38
C PHE A 249 3.31 -4.42 -13.20
N LEU A 250 4.56 -3.95 -13.08
CA LEU A 250 4.93 -2.56 -12.84
C LEU A 250 6.19 -2.17 -13.66
N PRO A 251 6.18 -2.33 -15.01
CA PRO A 251 7.35 -2.09 -15.85
C PRO A 251 7.84 -0.64 -15.85
N GLU A 252 7.03 0.29 -15.36
CA GLU A 252 7.43 1.68 -15.17
C GLU A 252 8.56 1.82 -14.15
N LEU A 253 8.58 0.98 -13.10
CA LEU A 253 9.55 1.08 -12.00
C LEU A 253 11.00 0.77 -12.46
N PRO A 254 11.32 -0.37 -13.09
CA PRO A 254 12.66 -0.59 -13.64
C PRO A 254 13.02 0.40 -14.75
N GLY A 255 12.03 0.97 -15.45
CA GLY A 255 12.23 2.04 -16.42
C GLY A 255 12.79 3.34 -15.82
N LEU A 256 12.74 3.50 -14.50
CA LEU A 256 13.33 4.64 -13.76
C LEU A 256 14.84 4.46 -13.49
N ALA A 257 15.43 3.29 -13.76
CA ALA A 257 16.87 3.07 -13.66
C ALA A 257 17.62 3.84 -14.77
N LEU A 258 17.61 5.18 -14.65
CA LEU A 258 18.24 6.09 -15.59
C LEU A 258 18.88 7.26 -14.85
N GLU A 259 20.06 7.66 -15.31
CA GLU A 259 20.73 8.83 -14.79
C GLU A 259 19.99 10.12 -15.15
N GLN A 260 19.66 10.94 -14.15
CA GLN A 260 19.04 12.23 -14.36
C GLN A 260 19.96 13.20 -15.11
N ASP A 261 21.26 13.18 -14.78
CA ASP A 261 22.26 14.05 -15.39
C ASP A 261 23.54 13.25 -15.68
N PRO A 262 23.78 12.89 -16.96
CA PRO A 262 24.96 12.16 -17.36
C PRO A 262 26.29 12.92 -17.13
N ILE A 263 26.23 14.25 -16.95
CA ILE A 263 27.42 15.07 -16.74
C ILE A 263 27.85 15.05 -15.27
N HIS A 264 26.88 15.01 -14.34
CA HIS A 264 27.14 15.10 -12.92
C HIS A 264 26.96 13.77 -12.15
N HIS A 265 26.56 12.69 -12.81
CA HIS A 265 26.42 11.30 -12.28
C HIS A 265 25.71 11.18 -10.91
N HIS A 266 24.80 12.10 -10.56
CA HIS A 266 24.45 12.30 -9.16
C HIS A 266 23.12 11.70 -8.71
N LYS A 267 22.25 11.26 -9.62
CA LYS A 267 20.98 10.65 -9.19
C LYS A 267 20.40 9.73 -10.26
N ASP A 268 20.35 8.48 -9.94
CA ASP A 268 19.43 7.52 -10.54
C ASP A 268 18.00 7.88 -10.11
N VAL A 269 17.07 7.96 -11.06
CA VAL A 269 15.67 8.30 -10.78
C VAL A 269 15.02 7.20 -9.96
N LEU A 270 15.38 5.93 -10.17
CA LEU A 270 14.87 4.82 -9.37
C LEU A 270 15.29 4.97 -7.91
N ALA A 271 16.58 5.18 -7.64
CA ALA A 271 17.06 5.36 -6.27
C ALA A 271 16.42 6.59 -5.58
N HIS A 272 16.16 7.66 -6.33
CA HIS A 272 15.40 8.81 -5.84
C HIS A 272 13.97 8.41 -5.47
N THR A 273 13.25 7.75 -6.38
CA THR A 273 11.86 7.32 -6.16
C THR A 273 11.74 6.42 -4.93
N LEU A 274 12.63 5.43 -4.78
CA LEU A 274 12.64 4.56 -3.61
C LEU A 274 12.85 5.34 -2.30
N ALA A 275 13.76 6.33 -2.31
CA ALA A 275 13.99 7.17 -1.14
C ALA A 275 12.80 8.09 -0.81
N VAL A 276 12.02 8.54 -1.81
CA VAL A 276 10.78 9.30 -1.60
C VAL A 276 9.70 8.41 -1.00
N VAL A 277 9.56 7.18 -1.51
CA VAL A 277 8.64 6.18 -0.97
C VAL A 277 8.92 5.90 0.51
N ASP A 278 10.17 5.67 0.91
CA ASP A 278 10.53 5.40 2.30
C ASP A 278 10.24 6.57 3.25
N LYS A 279 10.40 7.81 2.76
CA LYS A 279 10.13 9.00 3.55
C LYS A 279 8.65 9.28 3.77
N ALA A 280 7.80 8.88 2.85
CA ALA A 280 6.36 9.10 2.92
C ALA A 280 5.75 8.30 4.09
N SER A 281 4.78 8.87 4.79
CA SER A 281 4.05 8.12 5.83
C SER A 281 3.37 6.87 5.24
N PRO A 282 3.13 5.83 6.06
CA PRO A 282 2.64 4.53 5.56
C PRO A 282 1.14 4.56 5.20
N GLN A 283 0.69 5.62 4.54
CA GLN A 283 -0.63 5.76 3.95
C GLN A 283 -0.58 5.31 2.50
N LEU A 284 -1.47 4.40 2.11
CA LEU A 284 -1.41 3.75 0.80
C LEU A 284 -1.47 4.75 -0.36
N VAL A 285 -2.38 5.74 -0.32
CA VAL A 285 -2.52 6.75 -1.36
C VAL A 285 -1.22 7.54 -1.55
N LEU A 286 -0.61 7.98 -0.46
CA LEU A 286 0.63 8.75 -0.48
C LEU A 286 1.82 7.92 -0.97
N ARG A 287 1.96 6.68 -0.48
CA ARG A 287 3.04 5.77 -0.88
C ARG A 287 2.95 5.39 -2.36
N LEU A 288 1.74 5.16 -2.88
CA LEU A 288 1.53 4.93 -4.31
C LEU A 288 1.84 6.21 -5.12
N ALA A 289 1.43 7.39 -4.65
CA ALA A 289 1.79 8.64 -5.30
C ALA A 289 3.31 8.85 -5.32
N ALA A 290 4.00 8.57 -4.22
CA ALA A 290 5.46 8.59 -4.15
C ALA A 290 6.13 7.58 -5.10
N LEU A 291 5.55 6.38 -5.27
CA LEU A 291 6.04 5.38 -6.22
C LEU A 291 5.91 5.85 -7.67
N PHE A 292 4.84 6.56 -7.99
CA PHE A 292 4.49 6.94 -9.36
C PHE A 292 4.88 8.37 -9.75
N HIS A 293 5.29 9.25 -8.82
CA HIS A 293 5.46 10.69 -9.12
C HIS A 293 6.37 10.97 -10.32
N ASP A 294 7.41 10.18 -10.48
CA ASP A 294 8.44 10.35 -11.50
C ASP A 294 8.34 9.40 -12.70
N VAL A 295 7.32 8.55 -12.79
CA VAL A 295 7.21 7.53 -13.87
C VAL A 295 7.08 8.12 -15.27
N GLY A 296 6.77 9.41 -15.39
CA GLY A 296 6.77 10.14 -16.66
C GLY A 296 8.15 10.52 -17.18
N LYS A 297 9.19 10.57 -16.34
CA LYS A 297 10.53 11.04 -16.70
C LYS A 297 11.17 10.30 -17.88
N PRO A 298 11.13 8.95 -17.97
CA PRO A 298 11.72 8.25 -19.09
C PRO A 298 11.14 8.67 -20.45
N ARG A 299 9.83 8.97 -20.50
CA ARG A 299 9.13 9.34 -21.74
C ARG A 299 9.28 10.80 -22.12
N THR A 300 9.62 11.67 -21.17
CA THR A 300 9.76 13.12 -21.38
C THR A 300 11.20 13.57 -21.38
N ARG A 301 12.15 12.64 -21.28
CA ARG A 301 13.57 12.91 -21.26
C ARG A 301 14.03 13.58 -22.56
N GLN A 302 14.65 14.74 -22.45
CA GLN A 302 15.25 15.46 -23.57
C GLN A 302 16.68 15.89 -23.23
N PHE A 303 17.59 15.69 -24.15
CA PHE A 303 18.97 16.14 -24.06
C PHE A 303 19.10 17.53 -24.66
N THR A 304 19.58 18.48 -23.88
CA THR A 304 19.82 19.85 -24.30
C THR A 304 21.30 20.22 -24.11
N PRO A 305 21.80 21.29 -24.73
CA PRO A 305 23.17 21.76 -24.48
C PRO A 305 23.45 22.08 -23.00
N ASN A 306 22.40 22.37 -22.21
CA ASN A 306 22.49 22.74 -20.80
C ASN A 306 22.20 21.54 -19.84
N GLY A 307 22.13 20.32 -20.34
CA GLY A 307 21.81 19.12 -19.56
C GLY A 307 20.54 18.41 -19.97
N VAL A 308 20.00 17.60 -19.10
CA VAL A 308 18.77 16.81 -19.33
C VAL A 308 17.57 17.54 -18.74
N THR A 309 16.44 17.53 -19.48
CA THR A 309 15.16 18.07 -19.03
C THR A 309 14.06 17.03 -19.12
N PHE A 310 13.00 17.20 -18.29
CA PHE A 310 11.86 16.29 -18.19
C PHE A 310 10.54 17.09 -18.16
N HIS A 311 10.37 17.98 -19.14
CA HIS A 311 9.19 18.86 -19.18
C HIS A 311 7.89 18.06 -19.26
N HIS A 312 6.90 18.44 -18.45
CA HIS A 312 5.56 17.83 -18.39
C HIS A 312 5.56 16.34 -17.98
N HIS A 313 6.60 15.87 -17.25
CA HIS A 313 6.60 14.50 -16.76
C HIS A 313 5.48 14.24 -15.74
N GLU A 314 5.02 15.24 -15.01
CA GLU A 314 3.86 15.18 -14.12
C GLU A 314 2.58 14.80 -14.86
N VAL A 315 2.27 15.46 -15.97
CA VAL A 315 1.07 15.20 -16.78
C VAL A 315 1.15 13.82 -17.47
N VAL A 316 2.32 13.50 -18.03
CA VAL A 316 2.56 12.19 -18.67
C VAL A 316 2.54 11.10 -17.63
N GLY A 317 3.17 11.32 -16.46
CA GLY A 317 3.20 10.42 -15.32
C GLY A 317 1.80 10.12 -14.80
N ALA A 318 0.96 11.11 -14.59
CA ALA A 318 -0.42 10.93 -14.14
C ALA A 318 -1.24 10.02 -15.08
N ARG A 319 -1.10 10.18 -16.38
CA ARG A 319 -1.76 9.30 -17.36
C ARG A 319 -1.22 7.86 -17.32
N MET A 320 0.10 7.71 -17.15
CA MET A 320 0.73 6.38 -17.00
C MET A 320 0.29 5.70 -15.72
N THR A 321 0.23 6.44 -14.61
CA THR A 321 -0.24 5.99 -13.29
C THR A 321 -1.67 5.47 -13.39
N ARG A 322 -2.59 6.26 -13.94
CA ARG A 322 -4.00 5.85 -14.13
C ARG A 322 -4.09 4.52 -14.87
N LYS A 323 -3.42 4.42 -16.03
CA LYS A 323 -3.43 3.20 -16.84
C LYS A 323 -2.85 2.00 -16.06
N ARG A 324 -1.80 2.19 -15.27
CA ARG A 324 -1.18 1.12 -14.48
C ARG A 324 -2.09 0.67 -13.35
N MET A 325 -2.67 1.60 -12.61
CA MET A 325 -3.57 1.30 -11.50
C MET A 325 -4.86 0.61 -11.97
N GLU A 326 -5.42 1.02 -13.11
CA GLU A 326 -6.55 0.32 -13.76
C GLU A 326 -6.18 -1.12 -14.14
N ALA A 327 -4.98 -1.34 -14.71
CA ALA A 327 -4.48 -2.67 -15.04
C ALA A 327 -4.28 -3.55 -13.81
N LEU A 328 -3.90 -2.95 -12.67
CA LEU A 328 -3.77 -3.62 -11.38
C LEU A 328 -5.09 -3.71 -10.60
N LYS A 329 -6.21 -3.28 -11.20
CA LYS A 329 -7.56 -3.39 -10.61
C LYS A 329 -7.77 -2.58 -9.33
N TYR A 330 -7.10 -1.44 -9.19
CA TYR A 330 -7.42 -0.47 -8.13
C TYR A 330 -8.81 0.14 -8.32
N SER A 331 -9.42 0.59 -7.24
CA SER A 331 -10.68 1.34 -7.30
C SER A 331 -10.50 2.66 -8.07
N GLN A 332 -11.59 3.15 -8.65
CA GLN A 332 -11.57 4.42 -9.37
C GLN A 332 -11.14 5.57 -8.46
N ASP A 333 -11.69 5.65 -7.25
CA ASP A 333 -11.38 6.72 -6.29
C ASP A 333 -9.88 6.77 -5.96
N LEU A 334 -9.28 5.63 -5.59
CA LEU A 334 -7.84 5.57 -5.29
C LEU A 334 -6.99 5.88 -6.52
N THR A 335 -7.44 5.46 -7.71
CA THR A 335 -6.76 5.77 -8.98
C THR A 335 -6.80 7.26 -9.30
N ASP A 336 -7.92 7.91 -9.05
CA ASP A 336 -8.10 9.35 -9.24
C ASP A 336 -7.24 10.14 -8.26
N ASP A 337 -7.24 9.78 -6.98
CA ASP A 337 -6.45 10.42 -5.95
C ASP A 337 -4.95 10.34 -6.23
N VAL A 338 -4.43 9.13 -6.48
CA VAL A 338 -3.00 8.94 -6.77
C VAL A 338 -2.60 9.66 -8.06
N SER A 339 -3.41 9.58 -9.12
CA SER A 339 -3.11 10.26 -10.38
C SER A 339 -3.13 11.77 -10.23
N THR A 340 -4.01 12.32 -9.39
CA THR A 340 -4.06 13.74 -9.07
C THR A 340 -2.81 14.20 -8.31
N LEU A 341 -2.37 13.44 -7.31
CA LEU A 341 -1.13 13.74 -6.59
C LEU A 341 0.09 13.72 -7.52
N VAL A 342 0.16 12.75 -8.44
CA VAL A 342 1.23 12.69 -9.45
C VAL A 342 1.18 13.90 -10.41
N ASP A 343 0.01 14.34 -10.83
CA ASP A 343 -0.14 15.54 -11.68
C ASP A 343 0.29 16.82 -10.96
N LEU A 344 0.01 16.91 -9.67
CA LEU A 344 0.21 18.10 -8.87
C LEU A 344 1.58 18.17 -8.18
N HIS A 345 2.40 17.09 -8.14
CA HIS A 345 3.60 17.03 -7.31
C HIS A 345 4.61 18.16 -7.57
N LEU A 346 4.67 18.69 -8.80
CA LEU A 346 5.50 19.83 -9.15
C LEU A 346 4.84 21.19 -8.88
N ARG A 347 3.56 21.22 -8.50
CA ARG A 347 2.81 22.49 -8.37
C ARG A 347 3.48 23.48 -7.43
N PHE A 348 4.01 23.00 -6.31
CA PHE A 348 4.78 23.81 -5.38
C PHE A 348 5.97 24.54 -6.03
N HIS A 349 6.67 23.88 -6.94
CA HIS A 349 7.88 24.41 -7.59
C HIS A 349 7.59 25.49 -8.61
N THR A 350 6.36 25.64 -9.08
CA THR A 350 5.97 26.68 -10.06
C THR A 350 5.96 28.08 -9.44
N TYR A 351 5.80 28.19 -8.12
CA TYR A 351 5.72 29.49 -7.41
C TYR A 351 7.09 29.94 -6.88
N LYS A 352 7.97 30.39 -7.80
CA LYS A 352 9.36 30.78 -7.46
C LYS A 352 9.48 32.11 -6.70
N MET A 353 8.49 33.00 -6.85
CA MET A 353 8.52 34.40 -6.37
C MET A 353 7.79 34.65 -5.05
N GLY A 354 7.38 33.58 -4.34
CA GLY A 354 6.60 33.67 -3.11
C GLY A 354 5.12 33.35 -3.32
N TRP A 355 4.39 33.26 -2.23
CA TRP A 355 2.99 32.83 -2.21
C TRP A 355 2.07 34.05 -2.09
N SER A 356 1.51 34.52 -3.20
CA SER A 356 0.35 35.42 -3.18
C SER A 356 -0.90 34.66 -2.74
N ASP A 357 -1.90 35.39 -2.22
CA ASP A 357 -3.17 34.78 -1.80
C ASP A 357 -3.86 34.02 -2.92
N SER A 358 -3.82 34.57 -4.14
CA SER A 358 -4.38 33.88 -5.32
C SER A 358 -3.63 32.59 -5.66
N ALA A 359 -2.31 32.55 -5.47
CA ALA A 359 -1.52 31.35 -5.68
C ALA A 359 -1.85 30.26 -4.64
N VAL A 360 -1.99 30.65 -3.37
CA VAL A 360 -2.39 29.74 -2.29
C VAL A 360 -3.80 29.21 -2.52
N ARG A 361 -4.77 30.07 -2.86
CA ARG A 361 -6.13 29.62 -3.17
C ARG A 361 -6.17 28.61 -4.32
N ARG A 362 -5.39 28.85 -5.40
CA ARG A 362 -5.28 27.89 -6.51
C ARG A 362 -4.67 26.58 -6.08
N TYR A 363 -3.61 26.61 -5.30
CA TYR A 363 -2.96 25.41 -4.79
C TYR A 363 -3.91 24.55 -3.95
N VAL A 364 -4.62 25.17 -3.00
CA VAL A 364 -5.60 24.49 -2.13
C VAL A 364 -6.78 23.94 -2.93
N ARG A 365 -7.33 24.74 -3.88
CA ARG A 365 -8.41 24.27 -4.75
C ARG A 365 -8.00 23.09 -5.60
N ASP A 366 -6.83 23.15 -6.22
CA ASP A 366 -6.35 22.11 -7.12
C ASP A 366 -6.05 20.81 -6.37
N ALA A 367 -5.56 20.90 -5.13
CA ALA A 367 -5.33 19.75 -4.25
C ALA A 367 -6.64 19.17 -3.67
N GLY A 368 -7.62 20.01 -3.38
CA GLY A 368 -8.91 19.60 -2.80
C GLY A 368 -8.73 18.86 -1.48
N HIS A 369 -9.26 17.66 -1.39
CA HIS A 369 -9.17 16.80 -0.21
C HIS A 369 -7.78 16.14 -0.04
N LEU A 370 -6.91 16.22 -1.04
CA LEU A 370 -5.56 15.65 -1.05
C LEU A 370 -4.48 16.66 -0.62
N LEU A 371 -4.87 17.77 0.01
CA LEU A 371 -3.93 18.85 0.32
C LEU A 371 -2.81 18.41 1.27
N ASP A 372 -3.14 17.64 2.28
CA ASP A 372 -2.19 17.18 3.28
C ASP A 372 -1.21 16.17 2.65
N GLU A 373 -1.72 15.25 1.84
CA GLU A 373 -0.91 14.27 1.09
C GLU A 373 0.00 14.96 0.06
N LEU A 374 -0.50 16.01 -0.62
CA LEU A 374 0.32 16.77 -1.58
C LEU A 374 1.45 17.53 -0.88
N ASN A 375 1.17 18.13 0.27
CA ASN A 375 2.19 18.80 1.08
C ASN A 375 3.26 17.80 1.55
N GLU A 376 2.84 16.65 2.06
CA GLU A 376 3.78 15.61 2.50
C GLU A 376 4.60 15.04 1.33
N LEU A 377 3.96 14.73 0.19
CA LEU A 377 4.67 14.26 -1.01
C LEU A 377 5.75 15.27 -1.45
N THR A 378 5.42 16.56 -1.46
CA THR A 378 6.36 17.63 -1.80
C THR A 378 7.55 17.69 -0.83
N ARG A 379 7.32 17.45 0.47
CA ARG A 379 8.39 17.36 1.48
C ARG A 379 9.26 16.13 1.29
N CYS A 380 8.65 14.99 0.96
CA CYS A 380 9.34 13.72 0.74
C CYS A 380 10.20 13.73 -0.52
N ASP A 381 9.73 14.37 -1.60
CA ASP A 381 10.45 14.52 -2.88
C ASP A 381 11.79 15.29 -2.72
N CYS A 382 11.93 16.06 -1.66
CA CYS A 382 13.21 16.71 -1.33
C CYS A 382 14.23 15.69 -0.82
N THR A 383 14.96 15.03 -1.73
CA THR A 383 16.03 14.04 -1.40
C THR A 383 17.45 14.62 -1.54
N THR A 384 17.59 15.95 -1.61
CA THR A 384 18.91 16.57 -1.78
C THR A 384 19.82 16.35 -0.58
N ARG A 385 21.09 15.96 -0.83
CA ARG A 385 22.14 15.89 0.19
C ARG A 385 22.67 17.26 0.62
N ASN A 386 22.32 18.31 -0.11
CA ASN A 386 22.73 19.69 0.24
C ASN A 386 21.81 20.23 1.33
N ALA A 387 22.31 20.29 2.56
CA ALA A 387 21.58 20.76 3.74
C ALA A 387 21.00 22.18 3.57
N ARG A 388 21.71 23.10 2.87
CA ARG A 388 21.19 24.45 2.58
C ARG A 388 19.97 24.41 1.66
N LYS A 389 20.02 23.61 0.58
CA LYS A 389 18.87 23.47 -0.32
C LYS A 389 17.69 22.81 0.40
N ALA A 390 17.94 21.77 1.19
CA ALA A 390 16.90 21.11 1.98
C ALA A 390 16.24 22.09 2.96
N ALA A 391 17.02 22.85 3.72
CA ALA A 391 16.49 23.85 4.65
C ALA A 391 15.70 24.97 3.95
N THR A 392 16.15 25.40 2.77
CA THR A 392 15.42 26.41 1.98
C THR A 392 14.07 25.88 1.50
N LEU A 393 14.00 24.64 1.04
CA LEU A 393 12.73 24.02 0.63
C LEU A 393 11.79 23.81 1.81
N ALA A 394 12.29 23.31 2.93
CA ALA A 394 11.51 23.15 4.16
C ALA A 394 10.89 24.49 4.59
N LYS A 395 11.71 25.56 4.65
CA LYS A 395 11.22 26.90 5.01
C LYS A 395 10.14 27.42 4.05
N ARG A 396 10.25 27.13 2.76
CA ARG A 396 9.23 27.51 1.78
C ARG A 396 7.94 26.73 1.95
N MET A 397 8.02 25.45 2.31
CA MET A 397 6.84 24.66 2.66
C MET A 397 6.16 25.16 3.92
N ASP A 398 6.95 25.44 4.98
CA ASP A 398 6.42 26.02 6.22
C ASP A 398 5.71 27.36 5.96
N GLU A 399 6.27 28.19 5.08
CA GLU A 399 5.64 29.45 4.67
C GLU A 399 4.33 29.23 3.91
N LEU A 400 4.26 28.24 3.00
CA LEU A 400 3.03 27.90 2.29
C LEU A 400 1.95 27.43 3.28
N GLU A 401 2.28 26.51 4.18
CA GLU A 401 1.34 25.97 5.17
C GLU A 401 0.83 27.09 6.10
N ARG A 402 1.72 27.96 6.56
CA ARG A 402 1.32 29.13 7.35
C ARG A 402 0.34 30.03 6.58
N ARG A 403 0.60 30.30 5.28
CA ARG A 403 -0.30 31.11 4.44
C ARG A 403 -1.64 30.42 4.20
N ILE A 404 -1.66 29.10 4.07
CA ILE A 404 -2.90 28.31 3.97
C ILE A 404 -3.74 28.50 5.24
N GLU A 405 -3.12 28.39 6.43
CA GLU A 405 -3.81 28.57 7.71
C GLU A 405 -4.35 29.99 7.88
N GLU A 406 -3.59 31.01 7.51
CA GLU A 406 -4.01 32.40 7.56
C GLU A 406 -5.24 32.65 6.67
N LEU A 407 -5.23 32.12 5.43
CA LEU A 407 -6.35 32.26 4.52
C LEU A 407 -7.57 31.44 4.97
N ARG A 408 -7.36 30.24 5.53
CA ARG A 408 -8.45 29.44 6.13
C ARG A 408 -9.13 30.18 7.30
N ALA A 409 -8.35 30.90 8.11
CA ALA A 409 -8.86 31.69 9.20
C ALA A 409 -9.62 32.95 8.73
N ALA A 410 -9.23 33.53 7.60
CA ALA A 410 -9.83 34.73 7.02
C ALA A 410 -11.04 34.41 6.12
N GLU A 411 -11.03 33.26 5.47
CA GLU A 411 -12.02 32.83 4.48
C GLU A 411 -12.40 31.36 4.68
N ASP A 412 -13.68 31.02 4.41
CA ASP A 412 -14.10 29.61 4.36
C ASP A 412 -13.61 28.95 3.03
N MET A 413 -12.34 28.58 3.01
CA MET A 413 -11.72 27.94 1.84
C MET A 413 -12.32 26.57 1.50
N SER A 414 -13.03 25.92 2.42
CA SER A 414 -13.72 24.64 2.16
C SER A 414 -14.91 24.80 1.21
N LYS A 415 -15.43 26.02 1.11
CA LYS A 415 -16.54 26.42 0.22
C LYS A 415 -16.06 27.31 -0.92
N MET A 416 -14.90 27.07 -1.46
CA MET A 416 -14.33 27.86 -2.55
C MET A 416 -15.13 27.66 -3.86
N ARG A 417 -16.20 28.42 -3.97
CA ARG A 417 -17.09 28.47 -5.13
C ARG A 417 -17.47 29.93 -5.42
N PRO A 418 -17.90 30.25 -6.64
CA PRO A 418 -18.44 31.57 -6.93
C PRO A 418 -19.62 31.89 -6.01
N VAL A 419 -19.79 33.18 -5.71
CA VAL A 419 -20.94 33.67 -4.89
C VAL A 419 -22.27 33.52 -5.62
N LEU A 420 -22.23 33.46 -6.96
CA LEU A 420 -23.39 33.17 -7.81
C LEU A 420 -23.29 31.70 -8.29
N ASP A 421 -24.38 30.97 -8.18
CA ASP A 421 -24.49 29.61 -8.69
C ASP A 421 -25.00 29.54 -10.15
N GLY A 422 -25.15 28.33 -10.70
CA GLY A 422 -25.65 28.17 -12.07
C GLY A 422 -27.08 28.68 -12.31
N ASN A 423 -27.93 28.63 -11.30
CA ASN A 423 -29.30 29.15 -11.37
C ASN A 423 -29.30 30.68 -11.35
N ASP A 424 -28.43 31.26 -10.51
CA ASP A 424 -28.22 32.71 -10.50
C ASP A 424 -27.75 33.21 -11.86
N VAL A 425 -26.74 32.55 -12.45
CA VAL A 425 -26.21 32.88 -13.77
C VAL A 425 -27.29 32.80 -14.85
N MET A 426 -28.09 31.75 -14.87
CA MET A 426 -29.21 31.60 -15.80
C MET A 426 -30.22 32.73 -15.67
N THR A 427 -30.54 33.09 -14.44
CA THR A 427 -31.54 34.16 -14.13
C THR A 427 -31.00 35.54 -14.55
N ILE A 428 -29.74 35.87 -14.17
CA ILE A 428 -29.13 37.18 -14.42
C ILE A 428 -28.92 37.38 -15.91
N LEU A 429 -28.42 36.37 -16.63
CA LEU A 429 -28.13 36.48 -18.05
C LEU A 429 -29.34 36.17 -18.95
N SER A 430 -30.45 35.69 -18.38
CA SER A 430 -31.62 35.23 -19.12
C SER A 430 -31.30 34.17 -20.19
N VAL A 431 -30.44 33.18 -19.86
CA VAL A 431 -30.01 32.11 -20.77
C VAL A 431 -30.52 30.75 -20.32
N ALA A 432 -30.72 29.84 -21.28
CA ALA A 432 -31.05 28.44 -21.03
C ALA A 432 -29.81 27.63 -20.55
N PRO A 433 -30.03 26.48 -19.86
CA PRO A 433 -28.93 25.60 -19.48
C PRO A 433 -28.04 25.24 -20.68
N GLY A 434 -26.71 25.44 -20.55
CA GLY A 434 -25.77 25.19 -21.64
C GLY A 434 -24.32 25.54 -21.28
N ARG A 435 -23.44 25.44 -22.26
CA ARG A 435 -21.99 25.67 -22.14
C ARG A 435 -21.63 27.04 -21.55
N VAL A 436 -22.41 28.07 -21.90
CA VAL A 436 -22.23 29.46 -21.42
C VAL A 436 -22.26 29.55 -19.90
N ILE A 437 -23.08 28.75 -19.21
CA ILE A 437 -23.15 28.76 -17.74
C ILE A 437 -21.82 28.28 -17.14
N GLY A 438 -21.20 27.23 -17.72
CA GLY A 438 -19.90 26.74 -17.29
C GLY A 438 -18.79 27.78 -17.50
N GLU A 439 -18.83 28.51 -18.62
CA GLU A 439 -17.88 29.58 -18.94
C GLU A 439 -18.04 30.77 -17.97
N ALA A 440 -19.28 31.17 -17.67
CA ALA A 440 -19.60 32.21 -16.71
C ALA A 440 -19.16 31.86 -15.28
N LEU A 441 -19.45 30.63 -14.85
CA LEU A 441 -18.98 30.13 -13.54
C LEU A 441 -17.46 30.06 -13.46
N GLY A 442 -16.81 29.68 -14.57
CA GLY A 442 -15.34 29.71 -14.68
C GLY A 442 -14.79 31.13 -14.51
N PHE A 443 -15.40 32.13 -15.16
CA PHE A 443 -15.04 33.54 -15.02
C PHE A 443 -15.19 34.03 -13.57
N LEU A 444 -16.34 33.74 -12.94
CA LEU A 444 -16.58 34.09 -11.54
C LEU A 444 -15.64 33.40 -10.57
N MET A 445 -15.24 32.15 -10.88
CA MET A 445 -14.23 31.41 -10.11
C MET A 445 -12.86 32.07 -10.23
N GLU A 446 -12.46 32.56 -11.40
CA GLU A 446 -11.20 33.29 -11.57
C GLU A 446 -11.17 34.57 -10.72
N ILE A 447 -12.29 35.31 -10.62
CA ILE A 447 -12.40 36.47 -9.72
C ILE A 447 -12.20 36.00 -8.28
N ARG A 448 -12.91 34.95 -7.85
CA ARG A 448 -12.80 34.39 -6.49
C ARG A 448 -11.37 34.02 -6.12
N LEU A 449 -10.64 33.40 -7.06
CA LEU A 449 -9.24 33.00 -6.86
C LEU A 449 -8.28 34.18 -6.78
N ASN A 450 -8.50 35.22 -7.56
CA ASN A 450 -7.60 36.36 -7.62
C ASN A 450 -7.84 37.36 -6.47
N GLU A 451 -9.08 37.65 -6.15
CA GLU A 451 -9.46 38.77 -5.29
C GLU A 451 -10.04 38.32 -3.93
N GLY A 452 -10.41 37.04 -3.80
CA GLY A 452 -11.06 36.51 -2.61
C GLY A 452 -12.58 36.57 -2.71
N GLU A 453 -13.28 36.64 -1.56
CA GLU A 453 -14.73 36.71 -1.51
C GLU A 453 -15.19 38.11 -1.89
N ILE A 454 -16.03 38.21 -2.91
CA ILE A 454 -16.72 39.45 -3.31
C ILE A 454 -18.20 39.34 -2.98
N ASP A 455 -18.87 40.45 -2.85
CA ASP A 455 -20.32 40.43 -2.60
C ASP A 455 -21.10 40.08 -3.88
N ARG A 456 -22.43 39.79 -3.67
CA ARG A 456 -23.30 39.33 -4.76
C ARG A 456 -23.55 40.40 -5.81
N ASP A 457 -23.57 41.66 -5.43
CA ASP A 457 -23.86 42.79 -6.33
C ASP A 457 -22.64 43.05 -7.22
N ASP A 458 -21.42 43.06 -6.68
CA ASP A 458 -20.18 43.18 -7.47
C ASP A 458 -20.03 41.98 -8.44
N ALA A 459 -20.29 40.77 -7.96
CA ALA A 459 -20.28 39.58 -8.83
C ALA A 459 -21.26 39.67 -9.99
N THR A 460 -22.47 40.21 -9.72
CA THR A 460 -23.51 40.41 -10.73
C THR A 460 -23.09 41.47 -11.77
N GLU A 461 -22.55 42.58 -11.33
CA GLU A 461 -22.08 43.65 -12.24
C GLU A 461 -20.97 43.13 -13.16
N ARG A 462 -19.99 42.44 -12.62
CA ARG A 462 -18.87 41.86 -13.40
C ARG A 462 -19.34 40.75 -14.35
N LEU A 463 -20.29 39.92 -13.96
CA LEU A 463 -20.94 38.92 -14.81
C LEU A 463 -21.62 39.53 -16.01
N LEU A 464 -22.38 40.61 -15.80
CA LEU A 464 -23.07 41.34 -16.85
C LEU A 464 -22.09 42.04 -17.83
N ALA A 465 -21.00 42.59 -17.29
CA ALA A 465 -19.91 43.17 -18.12
C ALA A 465 -19.27 42.09 -18.99
N TRP A 466 -18.88 40.95 -18.38
CA TRP A 466 -18.33 39.81 -19.09
C TRP A 466 -19.27 39.30 -20.19
N TRP A 467 -20.58 39.22 -19.92
CA TRP A 467 -21.56 38.75 -20.87
C TRP A 467 -21.70 39.66 -22.10
N LYS A 468 -21.62 41.00 -21.91
CA LYS A 468 -21.64 41.94 -23.06
C LYS A 468 -20.50 41.68 -24.02
N ASP A 469 -19.33 41.38 -23.53
CA ASP A 469 -18.16 41.12 -24.38
C ASP A 469 -18.25 39.75 -25.07
N HIS A 470 -18.81 38.76 -24.38
CA HIS A 470 -18.96 37.38 -24.90
C HIS A 470 -20.12 37.19 -25.83
N SER A 471 -21.21 37.93 -25.70
CA SER A 471 -22.38 37.84 -26.55
C SER A 471 -22.26 38.66 -27.86
N ALA A 472 -21.23 39.49 -27.95
CA ALA A 472 -20.90 40.31 -29.11
C ALA A 472 -19.90 39.63 -30.05
N SER A 473 -19.36 38.46 -29.68
CA SER A 473 -18.45 37.63 -30.46
C SER A 473 -19.16 36.41 -31.01
#